data_71d7f57b2d3f33a605e095dfa1a01168
#
_entry.id   71d7f57b2d3f33a605e095dfa1a01168
#
_cell.length_a   1.000
_cell.length_b   1.000
_cell.length_c   1.000
_cell.angle_alpha   90.00
_cell.angle_beta   90.00
_cell.angle_gamma   90.00
#
_symmetry.space_group_name_H-M   'P 1'
#
loop_
_entity.id
_entity.type
_entity.pdbx_description
1 polymer ?
#
loop_
_entity_poly.entity_id
_entity_poly.type
_entity_poly.pdbx_seq_one_letter_code
_entity_poly.pdbx_strand_id
1 'polypeptide(L)'
;MTTIASLIHEQEVLKERINKLVYGSVEIRESGEKKYLYVHFREEGISRTRYVGEYTLEAHNLILENNKLVAEYKKRLKKIKKELGTMQYQEKLLSDEVKLNVDLARRNLVDSIYKQAMLEGVATTYSDTETIVNGGRVSDMTSSDILKVVNLKRAWEFIMGEGVLSMPTNFTILCQVNGIVQEGFSYFAGKLRSVPVSIGGSSYIPPLPYEAQVRQDLASLLDKEESYEVAIELLLYVMKKQLFIDGNKRTAVIFANHYLISRGMGLIVIPAELVSEYKKLLIAYYENNDDTIKEFLKAKCLTKLK
;
A
#
# COMPACT_ATOMS: atom_id res chain seq x y z
N MET A 1 -0.02 18.85 7.79
CA MET A 1 -0.71 19.46 6.63
C MET A 1 -1.43 18.37 5.86
N THR A 2 -2.68 18.61 5.49
CA THR A 2 -3.45 17.67 4.65
C THR A 2 -2.91 17.71 3.23
N THR A 3 -2.46 16.60 2.70
CA THR A 3 -1.91 16.49 1.33
C THR A 3 -2.95 15.86 0.39
N ILE A 4 -2.81 16.08 -0.92
CA ILE A 4 -3.65 15.40 -1.92
C ILE A 4 -3.57 13.87 -1.72
N ALA A 5 -2.37 13.32 -1.52
CA ALA A 5 -2.18 11.88 -1.29
C ALA A 5 -2.89 11.38 -0.02
N SER A 6 -2.88 12.15 1.08
CA SER A 6 -3.60 11.76 2.30
C SER A 6 -5.12 11.79 2.12
N LEU A 7 -5.64 12.76 1.36
CA LEU A 7 -7.07 12.84 1.05
C LEU A 7 -7.52 11.69 0.15
N ILE A 8 -6.71 11.35 -0.86
CA ILE A 8 -6.99 10.22 -1.76
C ILE A 8 -6.95 8.90 -0.97
N HIS A 9 -5.94 8.70 -0.12
CA HIS A 9 -5.88 7.53 0.73
C HIS A 9 -7.11 7.41 1.64
N GLU A 10 -7.50 8.51 2.31
CA GLU A 10 -8.71 8.53 3.13
C GLU A 10 -9.96 8.20 2.29
N GLN A 11 -10.05 8.71 1.07
CA GLN A 11 -11.14 8.42 0.15
C GLN A 11 -11.22 6.92 -0.17
N GLU A 12 -10.11 6.27 -0.50
CA GLU A 12 -10.05 4.84 -0.80
C GLU A 12 -10.42 3.98 0.42
N VAL A 13 -9.88 4.30 1.59
CA VAL A 13 -10.23 3.61 2.85
C VAL A 13 -11.72 3.71 3.17
N LEU A 14 -12.33 4.89 2.97
CA LEU A 14 -13.76 5.07 3.22
C LEU A 14 -14.62 4.31 2.20
N LYS A 15 -14.25 4.28 0.92
CA LYS A 15 -14.91 3.47 -0.10
C LYS A 15 -14.85 1.98 0.24
N GLU A 16 -13.68 1.47 0.62
CA GLU A 16 -13.50 0.08 1.02
C GLU A 16 -14.35 -0.28 2.26
N ARG A 17 -14.39 0.59 3.27
CA ARG A 17 -15.24 0.39 4.45
C ARG A 17 -16.71 0.31 4.09
N ILE A 18 -17.20 1.19 3.21
CA ILE A 18 -18.60 1.16 2.74
C ILE A 18 -18.89 -0.16 2.03
N ASN A 19 -18.00 -0.64 1.18
CA ASN A 19 -18.18 -1.88 0.40
C ASN A 19 -18.26 -3.14 1.29
N LYS A 20 -17.61 -3.11 2.45
CA LYS A 20 -17.67 -4.22 3.44
C LYS A 20 -18.93 -4.24 4.29
N LEU A 21 -19.71 -3.16 4.31
CA LEU A 21 -20.92 -3.08 5.10
C LEU A 21 -22.16 -3.58 4.35
N VAL A 22 -23.05 -4.22 5.06
CA VAL A 22 -24.43 -4.49 4.60
C VAL A 22 -25.29 -3.32 5.04
N TYR A 23 -25.77 -2.52 4.08
CA TYR A 23 -26.53 -1.30 4.33
C TYR A 23 -27.63 -1.11 3.27
N GLY A 24 -28.60 -0.30 3.54
CA GLY A 24 -29.69 0.06 2.62
C GLY A 24 -31.06 0.11 3.30
N SER A 25 -32.10 0.31 2.51
CA SER A 25 -33.48 0.23 2.98
C SER A 25 -33.83 -1.21 3.26
N VAL A 26 -34.35 -1.49 4.47
CA VAL A 26 -34.70 -2.84 4.90
C VAL A 26 -36.05 -3.23 4.35
N GLU A 27 -36.17 -4.43 3.80
CA GLU A 27 -37.42 -5.11 3.46
C GLU A 27 -37.45 -6.46 4.15
N ILE A 28 -38.59 -6.76 4.80
CA ILE A 28 -38.83 -8.06 5.42
C ILE A 28 -39.86 -8.79 4.55
N ARG A 29 -39.48 -9.97 4.04
CA ARG A 29 -40.38 -10.84 3.28
C ARG A 29 -40.77 -12.04 4.11
N GLU A 30 -42.05 -12.41 4.11
CA GLU A 30 -42.56 -13.59 4.79
C GLU A 30 -42.70 -14.73 3.78
N SER A 31 -42.29 -15.92 4.17
CA SER A 31 -42.51 -17.15 3.41
C SER A 31 -42.79 -18.31 4.38
N GLY A 32 -44.04 -18.70 4.47
CA GLY A 32 -44.55 -19.62 5.49
C GLY A 32 -44.42 -19.00 6.88
N GLU A 33 -43.86 -19.74 7.83
CA GLU A 33 -43.62 -19.27 9.21
C GLU A 33 -42.32 -18.46 9.37
N LYS A 34 -41.53 -18.30 8.31
CA LYS A 34 -40.23 -17.66 8.36
C LYS A 34 -40.28 -16.27 7.74
N LYS A 35 -39.48 -15.37 8.35
CA LYS A 35 -39.25 -14.01 7.85
C LYS A 35 -37.81 -13.90 7.34
N TYR A 36 -37.64 -13.23 6.22
CA TYR A 36 -36.32 -13.07 5.55
C TYR A 36 -36.01 -11.60 5.36
N LEU A 37 -34.76 -11.25 5.56
CA LEU A 37 -34.23 -9.89 5.53
C LEU A 37 -33.59 -9.61 4.19
N TYR A 38 -33.99 -8.53 3.55
CA TYR A 38 -33.43 -7.99 2.32
C TYR A 38 -33.05 -6.54 2.52
N VAL A 39 -32.03 -6.07 1.80
CA VAL A 39 -31.65 -4.65 1.74
C VAL A 39 -31.67 -4.15 0.31
N HIS A 40 -32.22 -2.96 0.11
CA HIS A 40 -32.20 -2.24 -1.16
C HIS A 40 -31.19 -1.10 -1.06
N PHE A 41 -30.27 -1.02 -2.00
CA PHE A 41 -29.25 0.03 -2.08
C PHE A 41 -29.03 0.44 -3.53
N ARG A 42 -28.40 1.59 -3.73
CA ARG A 42 -27.99 2.05 -5.06
C ARG A 42 -26.48 1.93 -5.21
N GLU A 43 -26.06 1.27 -6.29
CA GLU A 43 -24.69 1.15 -6.71
C GLU A 43 -24.59 1.71 -8.13
N GLU A 44 -23.73 2.71 -8.35
CA GLU A 44 -23.56 3.41 -9.63
C GLU A 44 -24.87 3.89 -10.28
N GLY A 45 -25.82 4.33 -9.46
CA GLY A 45 -27.13 4.79 -9.91
C GLY A 45 -28.17 3.67 -10.14
N ILE A 46 -27.75 2.39 -10.12
CA ILE A 46 -28.62 1.22 -10.30
C ILE A 46 -29.15 0.75 -8.96
N SER A 47 -30.47 0.50 -8.88
CA SER A 47 -31.08 -0.10 -7.69
C SER A 47 -30.73 -1.60 -7.62
N ARG A 48 -30.18 -2.03 -6.47
CA ARG A 48 -29.81 -3.40 -6.18
C ARG A 48 -30.56 -3.91 -4.97
N THR A 49 -30.87 -5.19 -4.95
CA THR A 49 -31.43 -5.89 -3.78
C THR A 49 -30.48 -7.01 -3.38
N ARG A 50 -30.16 -7.08 -2.08
CA ARG A 50 -29.32 -8.13 -1.51
C ARG A 50 -30.11 -8.89 -0.46
N TYR A 51 -30.12 -10.21 -0.57
CA TYR A 51 -30.57 -11.10 0.51
C TYR A 51 -29.53 -11.11 1.63
N VAL A 52 -29.98 -10.95 2.87
CA VAL A 52 -29.09 -10.90 4.05
C VAL A 52 -29.15 -12.20 4.84
N GLY A 53 -30.33 -12.78 4.99
CA GLY A 53 -30.55 -14.01 5.76
C GLY A 53 -31.95 -14.11 6.35
N GLU A 54 -32.15 -15.05 7.29
CA GLU A 54 -33.36 -15.12 8.10
C GLU A 54 -33.41 -13.89 9.02
N TYR A 55 -34.61 -13.33 9.22
CA TYR A 55 -34.77 -12.14 10.04
C TYR A 55 -34.42 -12.41 11.50
N THR A 56 -33.51 -11.63 12.03
CA THR A 56 -33.26 -11.48 13.46
C THR A 56 -33.23 -10.01 13.82
N LEU A 57 -33.61 -9.69 15.05
CA LEU A 57 -33.57 -8.31 15.54
C LEU A 57 -32.15 -7.76 15.53
N GLU A 58 -31.17 -8.61 15.81
CA GLU A 58 -29.71 -8.25 15.78
C GLU A 58 -29.26 -7.88 14.36
N ALA A 59 -29.59 -8.70 13.36
CA ALA A 59 -29.25 -8.42 11.96
C ALA A 59 -29.93 -7.14 11.47
N HIS A 60 -31.18 -6.92 11.85
CA HIS A 60 -31.89 -5.68 11.52
C HIS A 60 -31.24 -4.46 12.15
N ASN A 61 -30.94 -4.50 13.45
CA ASN A 61 -30.29 -3.41 14.16
C ASN A 61 -28.88 -3.12 13.61
N LEU A 62 -28.12 -4.17 13.26
CA LEU A 62 -26.80 -4.02 12.63
C LEU A 62 -26.88 -3.24 11.30
N ILE A 63 -27.91 -3.51 10.47
CA ILE A 63 -28.11 -2.76 9.22
C ILE A 63 -28.43 -1.29 9.51
N LEU A 64 -29.24 -1.01 10.53
CA LEU A 64 -29.55 0.37 10.91
C LEU A 64 -28.30 1.14 11.40
N GLU A 65 -27.45 0.49 12.17
CA GLU A 65 -26.14 1.04 12.59
C GLU A 65 -25.23 1.26 11.38
N ASN A 66 -25.12 0.28 10.49
CA ASN A 66 -24.36 0.38 9.26
C ASN A 66 -24.85 1.54 8.39
N ASN A 67 -26.16 1.78 8.31
CA ASN A 67 -26.74 2.92 7.57
C ASN A 67 -26.22 4.26 8.12
N LYS A 68 -26.11 4.40 9.45
CA LYS A 68 -25.56 5.62 10.08
C LYS A 68 -24.09 5.81 9.71
N LEU A 69 -23.28 4.74 9.85
CA LEU A 69 -21.86 4.75 9.49
C LEU A 69 -21.64 5.10 8.01
N VAL A 70 -22.42 4.48 7.12
CA VAL A 70 -22.32 4.77 5.67
C VAL A 70 -22.72 6.20 5.35
N ALA A 71 -23.72 6.76 6.04
CA ALA A 71 -24.08 8.18 5.88
C ALA A 71 -22.95 9.12 6.30
N GLU A 72 -22.27 8.83 7.42
CA GLU A 72 -21.08 9.57 7.88
C GLU A 72 -19.94 9.47 6.88
N TYR A 73 -19.61 8.26 6.41
CA TYR A 73 -18.56 8.03 5.41
C TYR A 73 -18.87 8.76 4.09
N LYS A 74 -20.11 8.71 3.60
CA LYS A 74 -20.51 9.45 2.39
C LYS A 74 -20.41 10.96 2.57
N LYS A 75 -20.77 11.48 3.77
CA LYS A 75 -20.59 12.90 4.09
C LYS A 75 -19.11 13.30 4.07
N ARG A 76 -18.23 12.47 4.63
CA ARG A 76 -16.78 12.71 4.62
C ARG A 76 -16.20 12.64 3.19
N LEU A 77 -16.63 11.64 2.38
CA LEU A 77 -16.25 11.53 0.97
C LEU A 77 -16.62 12.79 0.16
N LYS A 78 -17.82 13.33 0.39
CA LYS A 78 -18.25 14.58 -0.27
C LYS A 78 -17.35 15.77 0.12
N LYS A 79 -16.92 15.83 1.39
CA LYS A 79 -15.99 16.86 1.87
C LYS A 79 -14.61 16.70 1.23
N ILE A 80 -14.08 15.47 1.19
CA ILE A 80 -12.80 15.16 0.53
C ILE A 80 -12.83 15.58 -0.95
N LYS A 81 -13.89 15.23 -1.67
CA LYS A 81 -14.05 15.62 -3.08
C LYS A 81 -14.00 17.15 -3.26
N LYS A 82 -14.61 17.91 -2.35
CA LYS A 82 -14.56 19.38 -2.37
C LYS A 82 -13.13 19.87 -2.07
N GLU A 83 -12.45 19.30 -1.07
CA GLU A 83 -11.07 19.66 -0.72
C GLU A 83 -10.11 19.38 -1.90
N LEU A 84 -10.22 18.22 -2.55
CA LEU A 84 -9.44 17.87 -3.74
C LEU A 84 -9.72 18.84 -4.90
N GLY A 85 -10.97 19.24 -5.10
CA GLY A 85 -11.33 20.25 -6.11
C GLY A 85 -10.70 21.61 -5.85
N THR A 86 -10.60 22.06 -4.59
CA THR A 86 -9.90 23.31 -4.23
C THR A 86 -8.40 23.23 -4.47
N MET A 87 -7.81 22.03 -4.43
CA MET A 87 -6.40 21.76 -4.73
C MET A 87 -6.14 21.54 -6.23
N GLN A 88 -7.15 21.78 -7.10
CA GLN A 88 -7.10 21.58 -8.56
C GLN A 88 -6.69 20.16 -8.97
N TYR A 89 -6.96 19.17 -8.10
CA TYR A 89 -6.73 17.76 -8.42
C TYR A 89 -7.75 17.27 -9.43
N GLN A 90 -7.26 16.73 -10.54
CA GLN A 90 -8.05 16.03 -11.55
C GLN A 90 -7.59 14.58 -11.60
N GLU A 91 -8.52 13.65 -11.40
CA GLU A 91 -8.25 12.22 -11.52
C GLU A 91 -7.98 11.90 -13.00
N LYS A 92 -6.77 11.42 -13.30
CA LYS A 92 -6.43 10.92 -14.64
C LYS A 92 -6.98 9.51 -14.79
N LEU A 93 -7.63 9.24 -15.91
CA LEU A 93 -7.98 7.87 -16.28
C LEU A 93 -6.71 7.06 -16.47
N LEU A 94 -6.64 5.90 -15.81
CA LEU A 94 -5.53 4.97 -15.95
C LEU A 94 -5.54 4.35 -17.36
N SER A 95 -4.38 4.24 -17.98
CA SER A 95 -4.24 3.50 -19.24
C SER A 95 -4.50 1.99 -19.03
N ASP A 96 -4.74 1.28 -20.11
CA ASP A 96 -5.01 -0.16 -20.03
C ASP A 96 -3.77 -0.94 -19.57
N GLU A 97 -2.55 -0.49 -19.92
CA GLU A 97 -1.31 -1.07 -19.43
C GLU A 97 -1.18 -0.92 -17.91
N VAL A 98 -1.55 0.24 -17.35
CA VAL A 98 -1.55 0.48 -15.91
C VAL A 98 -2.59 -0.41 -15.22
N LYS A 99 -3.81 -0.54 -15.78
CA LYS A 99 -4.85 -1.45 -15.24
C LYS A 99 -4.40 -2.90 -15.24
N LEU A 100 -3.80 -3.37 -16.33
CA LEU A 100 -3.22 -4.73 -16.41
C LEU A 100 -2.13 -4.94 -15.38
N ASN A 101 -1.31 -3.91 -15.13
CA ASN A 101 -0.26 -3.98 -14.11
C ASN A 101 -0.84 -4.02 -12.68
N VAL A 102 -1.92 -3.29 -12.41
CA VAL A 102 -2.66 -3.38 -11.14
C VAL A 102 -3.20 -4.79 -10.94
N ASP A 103 -3.77 -5.41 -11.97
CA ASP A 103 -4.27 -6.78 -11.89
C ASP A 103 -3.14 -7.79 -11.67
N LEU A 104 -1.96 -7.57 -12.26
CA LEU A 104 -0.75 -8.34 -11.97
C LEU A 104 -0.35 -8.19 -10.49
N ALA A 105 -0.30 -6.95 -10.00
CA ALA A 105 0.06 -6.65 -8.60
C ALA A 105 -0.92 -7.28 -7.61
N ARG A 106 -2.23 -7.19 -7.86
CA ARG A 106 -3.27 -7.81 -7.03
C ARG A 106 -3.16 -9.33 -6.97
N ARG A 107 -2.94 -9.99 -8.11
CA ARG A 107 -2.75 -11.45 -8.16
C ARG A 107 -1.50 -11.91 -7.42
N ASN A 108 -0.47 -11.09 -7.37
CA ASN A 108 0.78 -11.38 -6.68
C ASN A 108 0.88 -10.74 -5.28
N LEU A 109 -0.20 -10.19 -4.75
CA LEU A 109 -0.18 -9.39 -3.51
C LEU A 109 0.34 -10.19 -2.32
N VAL A 110 -0.20 -11.39 -2.07
CA VAL A 110 0.22 -12.25 -0.95
C VAL A 110 1.69 -12.63 -1.08
N ASP A 111 2.12 -13.05 -2.26
CA ASP A 111 3.51 -13.41 -2.55
C ASP A 111 4.46 -12.24 -2.36
N SER A 112 4.09 -11.05 -2.83
CA SER A 112 4.87 -9.83 -2.67
C SER A 112 5.03 -9.43 -1.19
N ILE A 113 3.95 -9.53 -0.41
CA ILE A 113 3.98 -9.25 1.03
C ILE A 113 4.83 -10.27 1.75
N TYR A 114 4.67 -11.57 1.47
CA TYR A 114 5.46 -12.65 2.05
C TYR A 114 6.96 -12.44 1.81
N LYS A 115 7.37 -12.25 0.57
CA LYS A 115 8.77 -12.01 0.19
C LYS A 115 9.34 -10.77 0.91
N GLN A 116 8.55 -9.72 0.99
CA GLN A 116 8.97 -8.48 1.66
C GLN A 116 9.04 -8.64 3.19
N ALA A 117 8.16 -9.42 3.80
CA ALA A 117 8.23 -9.79 5.22
C ALA A 117 9.51 -10.62 5.51
N MET A 118 9.84 -11.59 4.65
CA MET A 118 11.07 -12.37 4.73
C MET A 118 12.34 -11.51 4.59
N LEU A 119 12.32 -10.49 3.73
CA LEU A 119 13.42 -9.53 3.58
C LEU A 119 13.73 -8.81 4.90
N GLU A 120 12.69 -8.51 5.68
CA GLU A 120 12.78 -7.85 6.99
C GLU A 120 13.03 -8.82 8.16
N GLY A 121 13.10 -10.12 7.90
CA GLY A 121 13.29 -11.13 8.94
C GLY A 121 12.06 -11.37 9.81
N VAL A 122 10.87 -11.08 9.29
CA VAL A 122 9.61 -11.44 9.96
C VAL A 122 9.48 -12.96 9.95
N ALA A 123 9.25 -13.55 11.10
CA ALA A 123 9.00 -14.98 11.22
C ALA A 123 7.57 -15.30 10.76
N THR A 124 7.40 -15.57 9.47
CA THR A 124 6.12 -15.92 8.86
C THR A 124 6.28 -16.98 7.78
N THR A 125 5.21 -17.70 7.49
CA THR A 125 5.10 -18.58 6.33
C THR A 125 4.24 -17.92 5.25
N TYR A 126 4.24 -18.48 4.02
CA TYR A 126 3.32 -18.03 2.98
C TYR A 126 1.86 -18.19 3.43
N SER A 127 1.52 -19.32 4.04
CA SER A 127 0.16 -19.61 4.55
C SER A 127 -0.28 -18.65 5.64
N ASP A 128 0.61 -18.30 6.59
CA ASP A 128 0.30 -17.31 7.64
C ASP A 128 0.10 -15.93 7.03
N THR A 129 0.97 -15.54 6.09
CA THR A 129 0.83 -14.28 5.36
C THR A 129 -0.51 -14.21 4.62
N GLU A 130 -0.87 -15.27 3.88
CA GLU A 130 -2.16 -15.37 3.19
C GLU A 130 -3.34 -15.27 4.15
N THR A 131 -3.27 -15.96 5.28
CA THR A 131 -4.29 -15.92 6.33
C THR A 131 -4.49 -14.50 6.86
N ILE A 132 -3.39 -13.79 7.19
CA ILE A 132 -3.44 -12.40 7.68
C ILE A 132 -3.98 -11.47 6.60
N VAL A 133 -3.52 -11.59 5.35
CA VAL A 133 -3.97 -10.76 4.22
C VAL A 133 -5.46 -10.93 3.98
N ASN A 134 -6.01 -12.13 4.18
CA ASN A 134 -7.43 -12.42 4.07
C ASN A 134 -8.25 -12.11 5.35
N GLY A 135 -7.62 -11.56 6.38
CA GLY A 135 -8.28 -11.15 7.63
C GLY A 135 -8.53 -12.30 8.61
N GLY A 136 -7.86 -13.44 8.42
CA GLY A 136 -7.89 -14.59 9.32
C GLY A 136 -6.99 -14.40 10.55
N ARG A 137 -6.96 -15.42 11.42
CA ARG A 137 -6.16 -15.45 12.65
C ARG A 137 -5.03 -16.44 12.51
N VAL A 138 -3.85 -16.07 13.01
CA VAL A 138 -2.67 -16.92 13.14
C VAL A 138 -2.29 -17.05 14.61
N SER A 139 -1.78 -18.19 15.03
CA SER A 139 -1.44 -18.50 16.44
C SER A 139 0.04 -18.31 16.77
N ASP A 140 0.94 -18.54 15.80
CA ASP A 140 2.37 -18.69 16.04
C ASP A 140 3.22 -17.46 15.69
N MET A 141 2.56 -16.31 15.51
CA MET A 141 3.22 -15.03 15.20
C MET A 141 3.07 -14.03 16.34
N THR A 142 4.09 -13.20 16.56
CA THR A 142 3.99 -12.08 17.50
C THR A 142 3.02 -11.01 16.96
N SER A 143 2.35 -10.28 17.85
CA SER A 143 1.49 -9.15 17.46
C SER A 143 2.25 -8.11 16.62
N SER A 144 3.55 -7.91 16.89
CA SER A 144 4.43 -7.03 16.11
C SER A 144 4.60 -7.53 14.68
N ASP A 145 4.83 -8.82 14.47
CA ASP A 145 5.02 -9.39 13.14
C ASP A 145 3.72 -9.40 12.33
N ILE A 146 2.60 -9.72 12.99
CA ILE A 146 1.26 -9.58 12.38
C ILE A 146 1.02 -8.14 11.92
N LEU A 147 1.31 -7.14 12.77
CA LEU A 147 1.13 -5.74 12.42
C LEU A 147 2.04 -5.31 11.25
N LYS A 148 3.29 -5.82 11.17
CA LYS A 148 4.15 -5.58 10.00
C LYS A 148 3.53 -6.09 8.71
N VAL A 149 2.96 -7.31 8.71
CA VAL A 149 2.29 -7.90 7.54
C VAL A 149 1.04 -7.09 7.16
N VAL A 150 0.23 -6.69 8.13
CA VAL A 150 -0.95 -5.85 7.93
C VAL A 150 -0.58 -4.49 7.33
N ASN A 151 0.48 -3.86 7.84
CA ASN A 151 0.95 -2.58 7.31
C ASN A 151 1.53 -2.72 5.90
N LEU A 152 2.23 -3.82 5.58
CA LEU A 152 2.66 -4.11 4.22
C LEU A 152 1.45 -4.23 3.27
N LYS A 153 0.42 -5.01 3.66
CA LYS A 153 -0.82 -5.11 2.88
C LYS A 153 -1.41 -3.73 2.60
N ARG A 154 -1.59 -2.91 3.63
CA ARG A 154 -2.17 -1.56 3.51
C ARG A 154 -1.32 -0.65 2.61
N ALA A 155 0.01 -0.76 2.68
CA ALA A 155 0.90 0.04 1.85
C ALA A 155 0.87 -0.40 0.38
N TRP A 156 0.76 -1.69 0.09
CA TRP A 156 0.53 -2.20 -1.26
C TRP A 156 -0.83 -1.77 -1.81
N GLU A 157 -1.91 -1.91 -1.02
CA GLU A 157 -3.25 -1.45 -1.41
C GLU A 157 -3.27 0.06 -1.67
N PHE A 158 -2.56 0.85 -0.86
CA PHE A 158 -2.42 2.29 -1.06
C PHE A 158 -1.81 2.63 -2.43
N ILE A 159 -0.69 2.01 -2.80
CA ILE A 159 -0.04 2.32 -4.09
C ILE A 159 -0.82 1.80 -5.31
N MET A 160 -1.73 0.83 -5.12
CA MET A 160 -2.62 0.31 -6.18
C MET A 160 -3.94 1.06 -6.30
N GLY A 161 -4.20 2.03 -5.43
CA GLY A 161 -5.40 2.87 -5.49
C GLY A 161 -5.39 3.76 -6.75
N GLU A 162 -6.50 3.81 -7.50
CA GLU A 162 -6.59 4.55 -8.77
C GLU A 162 -6.17 6.01 -8.63
N GLY A 163 -6.64 6.67 -7.57
CA GLY A 163 -6.29 8.05 -7.29
C GLY A 163 -4.80 8.24 -6.97
N VAL A 164 -4.14 7.26 -6.34
CA VAL A 164 -2.70 7.29 -6.03
C VAL A 164 -1.88 7.03 -7.28
N LEU A 165 -2.30 6.08 -8.12
CA LEU A 165 -1.64 5.77 -9.39
C LEU A 165 -1.72 6.90 -10.41
N SER A 166 -2.77 7.74 -10.34
CA SER A 166 -2.88 8.93 -11.18
C SER A 166 -1.93 10.06 -10.77
N MET A 167 -1.31 9.96 -9.59
CA MET A 167 -0.33 10.92 -9.09
C MET A 167 1.08 10.57 -9.56
N PRO A 168 1.94 11.58 -9.79
CA PRO A 168 3.35 11.33 -10.05
C PRO A 168 4.02 10.72 -8.83
N THR A 169 4.92 9.74 -9.06
CA THR A 169 5.83 9.26 -8.03
C THR A 169 6.66 10.44 -7.50
N ASN A 170 6.67 10.68 -6.19
CA ASN A 170 7.33 11.83 -5.61
C ASN A 170 7.59 11.66 -4.10
N PHE A 171 8.21 12.66 -3.49
CA PHE A 171 8.50 12.70 -2.06
C PHE A 171 7.26 12.50 -1.16
N THR A 172 6.10 13.01 -1.57
CA THR A 172 4.86 12.87 -0.79
C THR A 172 4.41 11.42 -0.73
N ILE A 173 4.42 10.71 -1.88
CA ILE A 173 4.12 9.27 -1.95
C ILE A 173 5.12 8.48 -1.08
N LEU A 174 6.42 8.80 -1.16
CA LEU A 174 7.46 8.16 -0.36
C LEU A 174 7.16 8.27 1.15
N CYS A 175 6.84 9.47 1.63
CA CYS A 175 6.50 9.70 3.02
C CYS A 175 5.20 9.01 3.44
N GLN A 176 4.17 8.99 2.59
CA GLN A 176 2.92 8.29 2.86
C GLN A 176 3.14 6.77 2.98
N VAL A 177 3.91 6.18 2.07
CA VAL A 177 4.27 4.75 2.13
C VAL A 177 4.97 4.43 3.45
N ASN A 178 5.98 5.23 3.87
CA ASN A 178 6.63 5.01 5.16
C ASN A 178 5.66 5.19 6.34
N GLY A 179 4.78 6.17 6.25
CA GLY A 179 3.74 6.42 7.25
C GLY A 179 2.88 5.19 7.51
N ILE A 180 2.43 4.53 6.44
CA ILE A 180 1.62 3.31 6.52
C ILE A 180 2.47 2.12 7.01
N VAL A 181 3.67 1.93 6.45
CA VAL A 181 4.58 0.84 6.83
C VAL A 181 4.95 0.89 8.31
N GLN A 182 5.07 2.08 8.89
CA GLN A 182 5.48 2.31 10.28
C GLN A 182 4.32 2.63 11.24
N GLU A 183 3.09 2.53 10.78
CA GLU A 183 1.92 2.78 11.64
C GLU A 183 1.91 1.82 12.84
N GLY A 184 1.74 2.38 14.02
CA GLY A 184 1.79 1.65 15.29
C GLY A 184 3.20 1.31 15.81
N PHE A 185 4.27 1.59 15.04
CA PHE A 185 5.67 1.38 15.45
C PHE A 185 6.41 2.66 15.79
N SER A 186 6.09 3.77 15.14
CA SER A 186 6.83 5.03 15.32
C SER A 186 5.92 6.25 15.32
N TYR A 187 6.12 7.15 16.28
CA TYR A 187 5.53 8.48 16.27
C TYR A 187 6.03 9.36 15.09
N PHE A 188 7.14 8.98 14.49
CA PHE A 188 7.77 9.69 13.37
C PHE A 188 7.52 8.99 12.04
N ALA A 189 6.52 8.09 11.97
CA ALA A 189 6.12 7.42 10.74
C ALA A 189 5.85 8.46 9.62
N GLY A 190 6.47 8.25 8.47
CA GLY A 190 6.36 9.15 7.31
C GLY A 190 7.14 10.46 7.40
N LYS A 191 7.94 10.68 8.45
CA LYS A 191 8.78 11.88 8.62
C LYS A 191 10.24 11.52 8.43
N LEU A 192 10.99 12.40 7.75
CA LEU A 192 12.45 12.26 7.68
C LEU A 192 13.04 12.23 9.08
N ARG A 193 14.04 11.36 9.27
CA ARG A 193 14.75 11.31 10.56
C ARG A 193 15.56 12.57 10.80
N SER A 194 15.63 12.96 12.04
CA SER A 194 16.47 14.07 12.52
C SER A 194 17.64 13.58 13.38
N VAL A 195 17.83 12.26 13.47
CA VAL A 195 18.89 11.64 14.26
C VAL A 195 19.75 10.70 13.39
N PRO A 196 21.04 10.49 13.73
CA PRO A 196 21.87 9.49 13.08
C PRO A 196 21.28 8.09 13.24
N VAL A 197 21.51 7.23 12.25
CA VAL A 197 21.20 5.79 12.29
C VAL A 197 22.39 4.99 11.79
N SER A 198 22.49 3.74 12.21
CA SER A 198 23.44 2.77 11.69
C SER A 198 22.72 1.70 10.88
N ILE A 199 23.41 1.10 9.93
CA ILE A 199 22.90 -0.01 9.14
C ILE A 199 23.53 -1.30 9.69
N GLY A 200 22.69 -2.22 10.17
CA GLY A 200 23.19 -3.50 10.68
C GLY A 200 24.02 -4.26 9.64
N GLY A 201 25.21 -4.69 10.02
CA GLY A 201 26.13 -5.42 9.15
C GLY A 201 26.93 -4.55 8.16
N SER A 202 26.88 -3.22 8.27
CA SER A 202 27.66 -2.30 7.42
C SER A 202 28.36 -1.23 8.26
N SER A 203 29.53 -0.83 7.82
CA SER A 203 30.28 0.32 8.36
C SER A 203 29.79 1.67 7.80
N TYR A 204 28.98 1.65 6.77
CA TYR A 204 28.44 2.88 6.15
C TYR A 204 27.49 3.61 7.09
N ILE A 205 27.75 4.89 7.34
CA ILE A 205 26.90 5.77 8.15
C ILE A 205 26.18 6.73 7.20
N PRO A 206 24.85 6.58 7.01
CA PRO A 206 24.12 7.46 6.12
C PRO A 206 24.01 8.87 6.70
N PRO A 207 24.30 9.93 5.89
CA PRO A 207 24.19 11.32 6.35
C PRO A 207 22.74 11.66 6.72
N LEU A 208 22.55 12.68 7.57
CA LEU A 208 21.21 13.18 7.90
C LEU A 208 20.51 13.67 6.62
N PRO A 209 19.27 13.24 6.39
CA PRO A 209 18.52 13.69 5.22
C PRO A 209 17.97 15.11 5.44
N TYR A 210 18.12 15.98 4.44
CA TYR A 210 17.49 17.29 4.37
C TYR A 210 16.39 17.25 3.31
N GLU A 211 15.18 17.69 3.65
CA GLU A 211 14.01 17.56 2.76
C GLU A 211 14.25 18.20 1.38
N ALA A 212 14.86 19.41 1.33
CA ALA A 212 15.14 20.07 0.07
C ALA A 212 16.06 19.22 -0.84
N GLN A 213 17.12 18.63 -0.26
CA GLN A 213 18.03 17.75 -1.00
C GLN A 213 17.35 16.46 -1.44
N VAL A 214 16.55 15.82 -0.57
CA VAL A 214 15.80 14.60 -0.92
C VAL A 214 14.82 14.86 -2.06
N ARG A 215 14.11 15.98 -2.05
CA ARG A 215 13.21 16.39 -3.13
C ARG A 215 13.96 16.61 -4.45
N GLN A 216 15.12 17.25 -4.40
CA GLN A 216 15.96 17.49 -5.57
C GLN A 216 16.53 16.18 -6.12
N ASP A 217 17.06 15.29 -5.27
CA ASP A 217 17.59 13.99 -5.66
C ASP A 217 16.50 13.15 -6.35
N LEU A 218 15.29 13.07 -5.74
CA LEU A 218 14.17 12.34 -6.33
C LEU A 218 13.71 12.97 -7.65
N ALA A 219 13.65 14.29 -7.75
CA ALA A 219 13.30 14.97 -9.00
C ALA A 219 14.31 14.63 -10.11
N SER A 220 15.60 14.65 -9.78
CA SER A 220 16.66 14.31 -10.75
C SER A 220 16.62 12.85 -11.21
N LEU A 221 16.21 11.90 -10.33
CA LEU A 221 16.02 10.51 -10.70
C LEU A 221 14.77 10.33 -11.59
N LEU A 222 13.70 11.03 -11.29
CA LEU A 222 12.41 10.91 -11.98
C LEU A 222 12.33 11.72 -13.29
N ASP A 223 13.26 12.64 -13.54
CA ASP A 223 13.42 13.38 -14.79
C ASP A 223 14.16 12.59 -15.89
N LYS A 224 14.73 11.44 -15.53
CA LYS A 224 15.33 10.51 -16.49
C LYS A 224 14.27 9.86 -17.37
N GLU A 225 14.69 9.35 -18.52
CA GLU A 225 13.83 8.50 -19.36
C GLU A 225 13.27 7.32 -18.55
N GLU A 226 11.99 7.05 -18.72
CA GLU A 226 11.31 5.99 -17.98
C GLU A 226 11.92 4.62 -18.26
N SER A 227 12.42 3.97 -17.20
CA SER A 227 13.09 2.67 -17.33
C SER A 227 13.03 1.88 -16.02
N TYR A 228 13.36 0.59 -16.10
CA TYR A 228 13.53 -0.26 -14.91
C TYR A 228 14.70 0.21 -14.04
N GLU A 229 15.72 0.79 -14.66
CA GLU A 229 16.90 1.36 -14.00
C GLU A 229 16.50 2.46 -13.03
N VAL A 230 15.58 3.34 -13.43
CA VAL A 230 15.05 4.39 -12.53
C VAL A 230 14.34 3.78 -11.32
N ALA A 231 13.53 2.73 -11.51
CA ALA A 231 12.89 2.03 -10.38
C ALA A 231 13.92 1.44 -9.41
N ILE A 232 14.99 0.83 -9.94
CA ILE A 232 16.10 0.26 -9.16
C ILE A 232 16.87 1.37 -8.44
N GLU A 233 17.14 2.48 -9.09
CA GLU A 233 17.82 3.63 -8.48
C GLU A 233 16.98 4.26 -7.37
N LEU A 234 15.66 4.40 -7.54
CA LEU A 234 14.74 4.86 -6.49
C LEU A 234 14.76 3.94 -5.27
N LEU A 235 14.72 2.61 -5.51
CA LEU A 235 14.80 1.61 -4.46
C LEU A 235 16.11 1.72 -3.68
N LEU A 236 17.25 1.73 -4.38
CA LEU A 236 18.58 1.80 -3.78
C LEU A 236 18.84 3.16 -3.10
N TYR A 237 18.31 4.25 -3.65
CA TYR A 237 18.41 5.58 -3.05
C TYR A 237 17.79 5.60 -1.65
N VAL A 238 16.54 5.14 -1.51
CA VAL A 238 15.85 5.10 -0.21
C VAL A 238 16.60 4.20 0.77
N MET A 239 17.06 3.04 0.31
CA MET A 239 17.80 2.08 1.15
C MET A 239 19.15 2.62 1.61
N LYS A 240 19.92 3.27 0.74
CA LYS A 240 21.24 3.79 1.08
C LYS A 240 21.16 5.05 1.95
N LYS A 241 20.26 5.95 1.63
CA LYS A 241 20.09 7.21 2.38
C LYS A 241 19.46 7.01 3.76
N GLN A 242 18.77 5.87 3.99
CA GLN A 242 18.08 5.62 5.27
C GLN A 242 17.27 6.86 5.70
N LEU A 243 16.32 7.26 4.88
CA LEU A 243 15.61 8.55 5.02
C LEU A 243 14.77 8.63 6.30
N PHE A 244 14.31 7.48 6.80
CA PHE A 244 13.44 7.35 7.96
C PHE A 244 14.17 6.65 9.11
N ILE A 245 13.62 6.75 10.32
CA ILE A 245 14.19 6.07 11.49
C ILE A 245 14.15 4.55 11.31
N ASP A 246 13.07 4.03 10.73
CA ASP A 246 12.90 2.61 10.41
C ASP A 246 11.99 2.41 9.19
N GLY A 247 11.89 1.16 8.71
CA GLY A 247 11.06 0.77 7.58
C GLY A 247 11.62 1.17 6.21
N ASN A 248 12.88 1.62 6.11
CA ASN A 248 13.46 2.08 4.87
C ASN A 248 13.44 1.03 3.74
N LYS A 249 13.76 -0.24 4.04
CA LYS A 249 13.74 -1.31 3.02
C LYS A 249 12.30 -1.60 2.54
N ARG A 250 11.36 -1.71 3.47
CA ARG A 250 9.93 -1.91 3.15
C ARG A 250 9.40 -0.77 2.30
N THR A 251 9.67 0.46 2.72
CA THR A 251 9.29 1.67 1.99
C THR A 251 9.91 1.72 0.59
N ALA A 252 11.19 1.40 0.46
CA ALA A 252 11.92 1.44 -0.81
C ALA A 252 11.31 0.52 -1.87
N VAL A 253 11.00 -0.73 -1.50
CA VAL A 253 10.37 -1.70 -2.40
C VAL A 253 9.00 -1.22 -2.86
N ILE A 254 8.14 -0.77 -1.92
CA ILE A 254 6.78 -0.31 -2.25
C ILE A 254 6.81 0.97 -3.08
N PHE A 255 7.71 1.91 -2.77
CA PHE A 255 7.87 3.15 -3.52
C PHE A 255 8.35 2.92 -4.96
N ALA A 256 9.31 2.01 -5.17
CA ALA A 256 9.73 1.60 -6.51
C ALA A 256 8.59 0.90 -7.28
N ASN A 257 7.75 0.13 -6.60
CA ASN A 257 6.57 -0.48 -7.21
C ASN A 257 5.49 0.54 -7.58
N HIS A 258 5.31 1.62 -6.82
CA HIS A 258 4.45 2.71 -7.27
C HIS A 258 4.93 3.29 -8.61
N TYR A 259 6.25 3.50 -8.77
CA TYR A 259 6.82 3.96 -10.04
C TYR A 259 6.55 2.99 -11.18
N LEU A 260 6.78 1.69 -10.98
CA LEU A 260 6.58 0.66 -12.00
C LEU A 260 5.10 0.48 -12.35
N ILE A 261 4.22 0.36 -11.35
CA ILE A 261 2.80 0.11 -11.56
C ILE A 261 2.14 1.28 -12.27
N SER A 262 2.43 2.52 -11.84
CA SER A 262 1.85 3.73 -12.46
C SER A 262 2.25 3.94 -13.93
N ARG A 263 3.20 3.13 -14.44
CA ARG A 263 3.70 3.15 -15.82
C ARG A 263 3.45 1.85 -16.59
N GLY A 264 2.76 0.88 -15.99
CA GLY A 264 2.51 -0.41 -16.63
C GLY A 264 3.77 -1.27 -16.83
N MET A 265 4.83 -1.08 -16.02
CA MET A 265 6.14 -1.68 -16.22
C MET A 265 6.38 -2.99 -15.44
N GLY A 266 5.37 -3.53 -14.75
CA GLY A 266 5.52 -4.75 -13.96
C GLY A 266 5.82 -4.47 -12.48
N LEU A 267 6.53 -5.38 -11.83
CA LEU A 267 6.81 -5.36 -10.38
C LEU A 267 8.28 -5.64 -10.09
N ILE A 268 8.77 -5.11 -8.97
CA ILE A 268 10.06 -5.47 -8.39
C ILE A 268 9.85 -6.03 -6.97
N VAL A 269 10.25 -7.28 -6.75
CA VAL A 269 10.17 -7.95 -5.45
C VAL A 269 11.38 -8.86 -5.29
N ILE A 270 12.02 -8.83 -4.14
CA ILE A 270 13.19 -9.67 -3.85
C ILE A 270 12.70 -11.08 -3.46
N PRO A 271 12.99 -12.14 -4.23
CA PRO A 271 12.62 -13.50 -3.89
C PRO A 271 13.19 -13.93 -2.52
N ALA A 272 12.41 -14.70 -1.74
CA ALA A 272 12.79 -15.08 -0.39
C ALA A 272 14.10 -15.89 -0.37
N GLU A 273 14.29 -16.78 -1.33
CA GLU A 273 15.49 -17.60 -1.51
C GLU A 273 16.74 -16.79 -1.89
N LEU A 274 16.57 -15.59 -2.41
CA LEU A 274 17.66 -14.70 -2.82
C LEU A 274 18.01 -13.63 -1.76
N VAL A 275 17.31 -13.58 -0.64
CA VAL A 275 17.51 -12.55 0.42
C VAL A 275 18.95 -12.54 0.94
N SER A 276 19.60 -13.70 1.08
CA SER A 276 21.00 -13.76 1.55
C SER A 276 21.98 -13.13 0.55
N GLU A 277 21.84 -13.46 -0.75
CA GLU A 277 22.65 -12.89 -1.84
C GLU A 277 22.40 -11.38 -1.94
N TYR A 278 21.12 -10.99 -1.95
CA TYR A 278 20.71 -9.59 -1.98
C TYR A 278 21.33 -8.76 -0.84
N LYS A 279 21.30 -9.26 0.41
CA LYS A 279 21.87 -8.55 1.56
C LYS A 279 23.40 -8.33 1.42
N LYS A 280 24.12 -9.31 0.89
CA LYS A 280 25.58 -9.18 0.62
C LYS A 280 25.85 -8.09 -0.42
N LEU A 281 25.12 -8.11 -1.53
CA LEU A 281 25.26 -7.10 -2.59
C LEU A 281 24.86 -5.71 -2.10
N LEU A 282 23.82 -5.62 -1.27
CA LEU A 282 23.36 -4.35 -0.70
C LEU A 282 24.42 -3.72 0.22
N ILE A 283 25.12 -4.53 1.04
CA ILE A 283 26.23 -4.06 1.88
C ILE A 283 27.39 -3.57 0.99
N ALA A 284 27.79 -4.32 -0.03
CA ALA A 284 28.83 -3.90 -0.98
C ALA A 284 28.48 -2.58 -1.68
N TYR A 285 27.20 -2.39 -2.04
CA TYR A 285 26.70 -1.15 -2.58
C TYR A 285 26.78 0.02 -1.57
N TYR A 286 26.49 -0.23 -0.30
CA TYR A 286 26.57 0.81 0.74
C TYR A 286 28.01 1.27 0.97
N GLU A 287 28.94 0.34 1.08
CA GLU A 287 30.32 0.60 1.49
C GLU A 287 31.22 1.02 0.31
N ASN A 288 31.07 0.37 -0.83
CA ASN A 288 31.99 0.50 -1.95
C ASN A 288 31.35 1.12 -3.21
N ASN A 289 30.07 1.46 -3.19
CA ASN A 289 29.28 1.83 -4.38
C ASN A 289 29.33 0.74 -5.48
N ASP A 290 29.37 -0.53 -5.08
CA ASP A 290 29.37 -1.66 -6.01
C ASP A 290 28.00 -1.81 -6.68
N ASP A 291 27.92 -1.50 -7.96
CA ASP A 291 26.69 -1.49 -8.75
C ASP A 291 26.20 -2.89 -9.18
N THR A 292 26.91 -3.97 -8.80
CA THR A 292 26.50 -5.37 -9.11
C THR A 292 25.08 -5.67 -8.66
N ILE A 293 24.63 -5.03 -7.57
CA ILE A 293 23.25 -5.15 -7.09
C ILE A 293 22.22 -4.69 -8.13
N LYS A 294 22.54 -3.73 -9.00
CA LYS A 294 21.60 -3.22 -10.01
C LYS A 294 21.28 -4.31 -11.05
N GLU A 295 22.32 -4.99 -11.53
CA GLU A 295 22.16 -6.11 -12.47
C GLU A 295 21.44 -7.28 -11.82
N PHE A 296 21.74 -7.58 -10.55
CA PHE A 296 21.03 -8.60 -9.78
C PHE A 296 19.52 -8.28 -9.70
N LEU A 297 19.16 -7.06 -9.30
CA LEU A 297 17.76 -6.63 -9.19
C LEU A 297 17.06 -6.69 -10.55
N LYS A 298 17.72 -6.25 -11.61
CA LYS A 298 17.19 -6.27 -12.97
C LYS A 298 16.95 -7.69 -13.49
N ALA A 299 17.88 -8.61 -13.23
CA ALA A 299 17.82 -9.96 -13.77
C ALA A 299 16.92 -10.90 -12.95
N LYS A 300 16.87 -10.74 -11.62
CA LYS A 300 16.28 -11.73 -10.72
C LYS A 300 15.05 -11.25 -9.94
N CYS A 301 14.81 -9.93 -9.87
CA CYS A 301 13.75 -9.38 -9.01
C CYS A 301 12.62 -8.68 -9.77
N LEU A 302 12.76 -8.49 -11.09
CA LEU A 302 11.73 -7.86 -11.92
C LEU A 302 10.77 -8.89 -12.51
N THR A 303 9.47 -8.65 -12.36
CA THR A 303 8.40 -9.34 -13.08
C THR A 303 7.82 -8.39 -14.10
N LYS A 304 8.08 -8.61 -15.38
CA LYS A 304 7.57 -7.78 -16.49
C LYS A 304 6.16 -8.20 -16.88
N LEU A 305 5.35 -7.25 -17.34
CA LEU A 305 4.15 -7.57 -18.11
C LEU A 305 4.61 -8.18 -19.45
N LYS A 306 4.07 -9.35 -19.76
CA LYS A 306 4.31 -10.01 -21.06
C LYS A 306 3.35 -9.47 -22.11
#